data_ea39c2c1525ba3680e173edf97947e1b
#
_entry.id   ea39c2c1525ba3680e173edf97947e1b
#
_cell.length_a   1.000
_cell.length_b   1.000
_cell.length_c   1.000
_cell.angle_alpha   90.00
_cell.angle_beta   90.00
_cell.angle_gamma   90.00
#
_symmetry.space_group_name_H-M   'P 1'
#
loop_
_entity.id
_entity.type
_entity.pdbx_description
1 polymer ?
#
loop_
_entity_poly.entity_id
_entity_poly.type
_entity_poly.pdbx_seq_one_letter_code
_entity_poly.pdbx_strand_id
1 'polypeptide(L)'
;ESEMESKEKIASFIANHNIIRPIEYPLIAMPFLTTLTFVFYIIFYIVSSDKTSGESVLYIVGVIFSIITFVFSMWLRRKYLKAFNEEPGKSMYAAEAWQYTGFVLHTSLLMLSFFSWEEVQISLLTSICFLVAIIVITIAVTIIVVKKRIGKGFYQKNKDIGTKTMRYLGSGSFIAIMLFIKSIVINSEADGLTLFICMLLIALEFSIVLAVEYFLKLKYAKEYELEDYLPTRPHPSEYTGWR
;
A
#
# COMPACT_ATOMS: atom_id res chain seq x y z
N GLU A 1 20.87 -26.66 -7.74
CA GLU A 1 21.00 -25.68 -6.66
C GLU A 1 20.83 -26.40 -5.32
N SER A 2 21.80 -26.28 -4.39
CA SER A 2 21.68 -26.93 -3.09
C SER A 2 20.55 -26.26 -2.28
N GLU A 3 19.85 -27.02 -1.45
CA GLU A 3 18.78 -26.50 -0.57
C GLU A 3 19.29 -25.34 0.30
N MET A 4 20.54 -25.41 0.72
CA MET A 4 21.24 -24.40 1.52
C MET A 4 21.39 -23.08 0.74
N GLU A 5 21.77 -23.12 -0.54
CA GLU A 5 21.89 -21.93 -1.39
C GLU A 5 20.54 -21.25 -1.59
N SER A 6 19.46 -22.01 -1.71
CA SER A 6 18.10 -21.48 -1.81
C SER A 6 17.67 -20.78 -0.51
N LYS A 7 17.98 -21.35 0.66
CA LYS A 7 17.68 -20.73 1.97
C LYS A 7 18.44 -19.42 2.17
N GLU A 8 19.71 -19.33 1.77
CA GLU A 8 20.49 -18.08 1.86
C GLU A 8 19.93 -16.96 0.98
N LYS A 9 19.44 -17.29 -0.22
CA LYS A 9 18.79 -16.31 -1.11
C LYS A 9 17.51 -15.77 -0.49
N ILE A 10 16.71 -16.63 0.13
CA ILE A 10 15.47 -16.25 0.82
C ILE A 10 15.78 -15.43 2.07
N ALA A 11 16.77 -15.84 2.88
CA ALA A 11 17.21 -15.09 4.05
C ALA A 11 17.65 -13.67 3.70
N SER A 12 18.40 -13.52 2.60
CA SER A 12 18.80 -12.20 2.09
C SER A 12 17.61 -11.33 1.66
N PHE A 13 16.56 -11.93 1.11
CA PHE A 13 15.33 -11.22 0.78
C PHE A 13 14.58 -10.77 2.04
N ILE A 14 14.47 -11.65 3.05
CA ILE A 14 13.80 -11.33 4.33
C ILE A 14 14.55 -10.20 5.04
N ALA A 15 15.88 -10.26 5.11
CA ALA A 15 16.71 -9.24 5.75
C ALA A 15 16.75 -7.90 5.01
N ASN A 16 16.35 -7.85 3.75
CA ASN A 16 16.41 -6.63 2.95
C ASN A 16 15.28 -5.66 3.33
N HIS A 17 15.67 -4.46 3.75
CA HIS A 17 14.73 -3.39 4.11
C HIS A 17 14.68 -2.31 3.04
N ASN A 18 13.47 -1.92 2.66
CA ASN A 18 13.27 -0.80 1.76
C ASN A 18 13.30 0.55 2.48
N ILE A 19 12.79 0.58 3.71
CA ILE A 19 12.64 1.82 4.49
C ILE A 19 12.92 1.52 5.97
N ILE A 20 13.82 2.31 6.56
CA ILE A 20 14.13 2.22 8.00
C ILE A 20 13.23 3.21 8.74
N ARG A 21 12.19 2.71 9.43
CA ARG A 21 11.28 3.51 10.27
C ARG A 21 11.04 2.82 11.61
N PRO A 22 10.85 3.58 12.70
CA PRO A 22 10.34 3.03 13.95
C PRO A 22 8.96 2.39 13.75
N ILE A 23 8.62 1.37 14.53
CA ILE A 23 7.33 0.67 14.41
C ILE A 23 6.12 1.58 14.62
N GLU A 24 6.28 2.64 15.38
CA GLU A 24 5.21 3.60 15.64
C GLU A 24 4.74 4.33 14.38
N TYR A 25 5.63 4.57 13.41
CA TYR A 25 5.25 5.26 12.17
C TYR A 25 4.17 4.51 11.39
N PRO A 26 4.33 3.22 11.04
CA PRO A 26 3.25 2.49 10.38
C PRO A 26 1.99 2.39 11.23
N LEU A 27 2.13 2.32 12.55
CA LEU A 27 0.99 2.21 13.46
C LEU A 27 0.24 3.54 13.70
N ILE A 28 0.88 4.68 13.45
CA ILE A 28 0.25 6.02 13.48
C ILE A 28 -0.30 6.40 12.10
N ALA A 29 0.37 6.01 11.04
CA ALA A 29 -0.02 6.37 9.67
C ALA A 29 -1.43 5.89 9.32
N MET A 30 -1.86 4.73 9.78
CA MET A 30 -3.19 4.20 9.53
C MET A 30 -4.31 5.01 10.22
N PRO A 31 -4.29 5.25 11.54
CA PRO A 31 -5.28 6.13 12.16
C PRO A 31 -5.32 7.52 11.54
N PHE A 32 -4.17 8.08 11.17
CA PHE A 32 -4.10 9.37 10.49
C PHE A 32 -4.79 9.34 9.12
N LEU A 33 -4.49 8.34 8.29
CA LEU A 33 -5.11 8.18 6.98
C LEU A 33 -6.62 8.00 7.09
N THR A 34 -7.08 7.17 8.03
CA THR A 34 -8.52 6.94 8.24
C THR A 34 -9.24 8.20 8.69
N THR A 35 -8.60 9.02 9.54
CA THR A 35 -9.13 10.31 9.94
C THR A 35 -9.20 11.29 8.78
N LEU A 36 -8.15 11.35 7.95
CA LEU A 36 -8.11 12.21 6.78
C LEU A 36 -9.21 11.84 5.77
N THR A 37 -9.38 10.56 5.46
CA THR A 37 -10.43 10.09 4.56
C THR A 37 -11.83 10.30 5.13
N PHE A 38 -12.03 10.15 6.42
CA PHE A 38 -13.29 10.47 7.10
C PHE A 38 -13.67 11.94 6.92
N VAL A 39 -12.74 12.87 7.19
CA VAL A 39 -12.94 14.31 7.00
C VAL A 39 -13.24 14.62 5.54
N PHE A 40 -12.49 14.01 4.61
CA PHE A 40 -12.71 14.16 3.19
C PHE A 40 -14.14 13.78 2.79
N TYR A 41 -14.64 12.61 3.18
CA TYR A 41 -15.98 12.16 2.84
C TYR A 41 -17.08 13.02 3.46
N ILE A 42 -16.89 13.55 4.68
CA ILE A 42 -17.84 14.49 5.28
C ILE A 42 -17.87 15.81 4.50
N ILE A 43 -16.70 16.37 4.17
CA ILE A 43 -16.64 17.62 3.38
C ILE A 43 -17.32 17.43 2.04
N PHE A 44 -17.01 16.35 1.32
CA PHE A 44 -17.62 16.05 0.03
C PHE A 44 -19.13 15.85 0.15
N TYR A 45 -19.59 15.17 1.18
CA TYR A 45 -21.02 15.01 1.45
C TYR A 45 -21.74 16.35 1.67
N ILE A 46 -21.10 17.31 2.35
CA ILE A 46 -21.69 18.61 2.67
C ILE A 46 -21.62 19.54 1.44
N VAL A 47 -20.50 19.58 0.72
CA VAL A 47 -20.24 20.56 -0.34
C VAL A 47 -20.94 20.19 -1.64
N SER A 48 -21.13 18.91 -1.94
CA SER A 48 -21.87 18.49 -3.15
C SER A 48 -23.35 18.84 -3.01
N SER A 49 -23.80 19.92 -3.66
CA SER A 49 -25.19 20.40 -3.60
C SER A 49 -26.14 19.55 -4.47
N ASP A 50 -25.67 19.08 -5.63
CA ASP A 50 -26.47 18.38 -6.64
C ASP A 50 -26.05 16.88 -6.74
N LYS A 51 -26.20 16.16 -5.62
CA LYS A 51 -25.78 14.76 -5.54
C LYS A 51 -26.73 13.85 -6.31
N THR A 52 -26.17 12.99 -7.12
CA THR A 52 -26.88 11.80 -7.56
C THR A 52 -27.08 10.85 -6.36
N SER A 53 -28.10 9.99 -6.42
CA SER A 53 -28.36 9.01 -5.36
C SER A 53 -27.15 8.07 -5.16
N GLY A 54 -26.42 7.75 -6.24
CA GLY A 54 -25.22 6.90 -6.21
C GLY A 54 -24.05 7.54 -5.48
N GLU A 55 -23.78 8.82 -5.68
CA GLU A 55 -22.70 9.56 -4.99
C GLU A 55 -22.98 9.67 -3.50
N SER A 56 -24.22 9.97 -3.12
CA SER A 56 -24.61 10.04 -1.71
C SER A 56 -24.38 8.72 -0.98
N VAL A 57 -24.70 7.59 -1.60
CA VAL A 57 -24.42 6.25 -1.06
C VAL A 57 -22.92 6.03 -0.92
N LEU A 58 -22.11 6.38 -1.91
CA LEU A 58 -20.67 6.20 -1.89
C LEU A 58 -20.00 6.99 -0.76
N TYR A 59 -20.41 8.24 -0.53
CA TYR A 59 -19.89 9.06 0.56
C TYR A 59 -20.27 8.52 1.95
N ILE A 60 -21.51 8.04 2.11
CA ILE A 60 -21.93 7.39 3.36
C ILE A 60 -21.13 6.12 3.61
N VAL A 61 -20.95 5.29 2.59
CA VAL A 61 -20.10 4.08 2.65
C VAL A 61 -18.67 4.47 3.02
N GLY A 62 -18.12 5.54 2.43
CA GLY A 62 -16.78 6.07 2.74
C GLY A 62 -16.63 6.47 4.21
N VAL A 63 -17.63 7.16 4.78
CA VAL A 63 -17.66 7.54 6.20
C VAL A 63 -17.68 6.30 7.09
N ILE A 64 -18.59 5.36 6.84
CA ILE A 64 -18.72 4.12 7.62
C ILE A 64 -17.42 3.31 7.55
N PHE A 65 -16.87 3.15 6.35
CA PHE A 65 -15.61 2.44 6.14
C PHE A 65 -14.44 3.09 6.91
N SER A 66 -14.36 4.42 6.90
CA SER A 66 -13.32 5.16 7.62
C SER A 66 -13.43 4.94 9.15
N ILE A 67 -14.65 4.91 9.69
CA ILE A 67 -14.86 4.60 11.12
C ILE A 67 -14.41 3.18 11.46
N ILE A 68 -14.84 2.19 10.66
CA ILE A 68 -14.49 0.78 10.88
C ILE A 68 -12.98 0.60 10.81
N THR A 69 -12.33 1.15 9.78
CA THR A 69 -10.87 1.03 9.61
C THR A 69 -10.10 1.81 10.67
N PHE A 70 -10.62 2.91 11.21
CA PHE A 70 -10.05 3.60 12.35
C PHE A 70 -10.04 2.71 13.60
N VAL A 71 -11.17 2.14 13.97
CA VAL A 71 -11.27 1.23 15.13
C VAL A 71 -10.34 0.03 14.97
N PHE A 72 -10.32 -0.57 13.77
CA PHE A 72 -9.44 -1.69 13.45
C PHE A 72 -7.95 -1.30 13.52
N SER A 73 -7.57 -0.13 13.01
CA SER A 73 -6.20 0.36 13.08
C SER A 73 -5.73 0.61 14.51
N MET A 74 -6.60 1.12 15.39
CA MET A 74 -6.32 1.29 16.82
C MET A 74 -6.16 -0.05 17.54
N TRP A 75 -6.95 -1.05 17.16
CA TRP A 75 -6.79 -2.41 17.68
C TRP A 75 -5.47 -3.04 17.22
N LEU A 76 -5.11 -2.93 15.94
CA LEU A 76 -3.83 -3.39 15.39
C LEU A 76 -2.64 -2.71 16.08
N ARG A 77 -2.74 -1.39 16.29
CA ARG A 77 -1.71 -0.64 17.02
C ARG A 77 -1.45 -1.24 18.40
N ARG A 78 -2.50 -1.48 19.19
CA ARG A 78 -2.37 -2.10 20.51
C ARG A 78 -1.75 -3.50 20.43
N LYS A 79 -2.20 -4.31 19.47
CA LYS A 79 -1.71 -5.67 19.24
C LYS A 79 -0.22 -5.68 18.92
N TYR A 80 0.22 -4.90 17.94
CA TYR A 80 1.61 -4.93 17.48
C TYR A 80 2.58 -4.24 18.45
N LEU A 81 2.17 -3.19 19.14
CA LEU A 81 3.00 -2.59 20.18
C LEU A 81 3.24 -3.56 21.35
N LYS A 82 2.23 -4.36 21.72
CA LYS A 82 2.41 -5.39 22.75
C LYS A 82 3.32 -6.51 22.27
N ALA A 83 3.09 -7.03 21.06
CA ALA A 83 3.87 -8.12 20.49
C ALA A 83 5.31 -7.71 20.11
N PHE A 84 5.58 -6.41 19.95
CA PHE A 84 6.89 -5.91 19.56
C PHE A 84 7.99 -6.23 20.59
N ASN A 85 7.66 -6.34 21.88
CA ASN A 85 8.60 -6.70 22.93
C ASN A 85 9.03 -8.17 22.87
N GLU A 86 8.19 -9.05 22.31
CA GLU A 86 8.42 -10.50 22.21
C GLU A 86 8.97 -10.88 20.83
N GLU A 87 8.37 -10.35 19.76
CA GLU A 87 8.70 -10.67 18.37
C GLU A 87 8.86 -9.36 17.54
N PRO A 88 9.93 -8.59 17.73
CA PRO A 88 10.03 -7.24 17.14
C PRO A 88 10.02 -7.24 15.61
N GLY A 89 10.78 -8.11 14.97
CA GLY A 89 10.88 -8.17 13.50
C GLY A 89 9.56 -8.57 12.83
N LYS A 90 8.89 -9.56 13.38
CA LYS A 90 7.61 -10.04 12.89
C LYS A 90 6.49 -9.00 13.06
N SER A 91 6.43 -8.38 14.24
CA SER A 91 5.45 -7.32 14.53
C SER A 91 5.64 -6.11 13.64
N MET A 92 6.89 -5.72 13.36
CA MET A 92 7.21 -4.62 12.48
C MET A 92 6.77 -4.89 11.04
N TYR A 93 7.13 -6.05 10.48
CA TYR A 93 6.72 -6.39 9.11
C TYR A 93 5.21 -6.56 8.96
N ALA A 94 4.56 -7.11 9.99
CA ALA A 94 3.11 -7.21 10.00
C ALA A 94 2.45 -5.82 10.05
N ALA A 95 2.97 -4.89 10.86
CA ALA A 95 2.48 -3.52 10.93
C ALA A 95 2.64 -2.79 9.59
N GLU A 96 3.81 -2.91 8.94
CA GLU A 96 4.05 -2.32 7.60
C GLU A 96 3.12 -2.94 6.54
N ALA A 97 2.96 -4.27 6.51
CA ALA A 97 2.06 -4.94 5.58
C ALA A 97 0.62 -4.45 5.71
N TRP A 98 0.11 -4.33 6.94
CA TRP A 98 -1.23 -3.83 7.20
C TRP A 98 -1.39 -2.33 6.94
N GLN A 99 -0.35 -1.52 7.19
CA GLN A 99 -0.36 -0.11 6.81
C GLN A 99 -0.56 0.04 5.31
N TYR A 100 0.25 -0.63 4.49
CA TYR A 100 0.13 -0.52 3.04
C TYR A 100 -1.16 -1.13 2.50
N THR A 101 -1.67 -2.21 3.12
CA THR A 101 -3.01 -2.74 2.79
C THR A 101 -4.10 -1.68 3.06
N GLY A 102 -4.00 -0.96 4.16
CA GLY A 102 -4.92 0.14 4.45
C GLY A 102 -4.80 1.27 3.42
N PHE A 103 -3.61 1.64 3.00
CA PHE A 103 -3.41 2.61 1.91
C PHE A 103 -4.07 2.14 0.61
N VAL A 104 -3.94 0.85 0.24
CA VAL A 104 -4.62 0.28 -0.93
C VAL A 104 -6.13 0.46 -0.83
N LEU A 105 -6.73 0.09 0.31
CA LEU A 105 -8.18 0.16 0.52
C LEU A 105 -8.70 1.60 0.46
N HIS A 106 -8.05 2.52 1.20
CA HIS A 106 -8.47 3.93 1.23
C HIS A 106 -8.26 4.64 -0.11
N THR A 107 -7.13 4.40 -0.78
CA THR A 107 -6.85 4.98 -2.10
C THR A 107 -7.84 4.46 -3.15
N SER A 108 -8.17 3.16 -3.12
CA SER A 108 -9.17 2.57 -4.02
C SER A 108 -10.55 3.20 -3.82
N LEU A 109 -10.96 3.41 -2.57
CA LEU A 109 -12.26 4.02 -2.27
C LEU A 109 -12.31 5.49 -2.68
N LEU A 110 -11.22 6.26 -2.47
CA LEU A 110 -11.09 7.62 -2.97
C LEU A 110 -11.17 7.68 -4.49
N MET A 111 -10.49 6.79 -5.19
CA MET A 111 -10.55 6.72 -6.65
C MET A 111 -11.96 6.42 -7.17
N LEU A 112 -12.70 5.50 -6.51
CA LEU A 112 -14.10 5.24 -6.86
C LEU A 112 -14.95 6.51 -6.72
N SER A 113 -14.70 7.33 -5.70
CA SER A 113 -15.40 8.60 -5.50
C SER A 113 -15.10 9.60 -6.63
N PHE A 114 -13.85 9.67 -7.10
CA PHE A 114 -13.49 10.55 -8.22
C PHE A 114 -13.99 10.06 -9.56
N PHE A 115 -14.02 8.75 -9.80
CA PHE A 115 -14.57 8.19 -11.04
C PHE A 115 -16.09 8.36 -11.15
N SER A 116 -16.79 8.49 -10.03
CA SER A 116 -18.23 8.73 -10.01
C SER A 116 -18.63 10.18 -10.28
N TRP A 117 -17.68 11.13 -10.33
CA TRP A 117 -17.97 12.53 -10.65
C TRP A 117 -18.50 12.68 -12.07
N GLU A 118 -19.45 13.59 -12.24
CA GLU A 118 -20.12 13.85 -13.52
C GLU A 118 -19.15 14.18 -14.66
N GLU A 119 -18.01 14.83 -14.35
CA GLU A 119 -17.00 15.18 -15.34
C GLU A 119 -16.25 13.95 -15.90
N VAL A 120 -16.16 12.87 -15.16
CA VAL A 120 -15.42 11.65 -15.57
C VAL A 120 -16.34 10.67 -16.29
N GLN A 121 -17.63 10.66 -15.98
CA GLN A 121 -18.71 9.86 -16.61
C GLN A 121 -18.42 8.35 -16.74
N ILE A 122 -17.60 7.78 -15.85
CA ILE A 122 -17.33 6.35 -15.84
C ILE A 122 -18.34 5.66 -14.92
N SER A 123 -18.98 4.60 -15.40
CA SER A 123 -19.92 3.86 -14.56
C SER A 123 -19.19 3.25 -13.34
N LEU A 124 -19.87 3.24 -12.20
CA LEU A 124 -19.32 2.68 -10.96
C LEU A 124 -18.84 1.21 -11.15
N LEU A 125 -19.61 0.41 -11.91
CA LEU A 125 -19.23 -0.97 -12.21
C LEU A 125 -17.90 -1.05 -13.00
N THR A 126 -17.75 -0.21 -14.03
CA THR A 126 -16.52 -0.13 -14.83
C THR A 126 -15.34 0.28 -13.97
N SER A 127 -15.52 1.27 -13.07
CA SER A 127 -14.50 1.75 -12.16
C SER A 127 -14.06 0.64 -11.17
N ILE A 128 -15.00 -0.11 -10.61
CA ILE A 128 -14.71 -1.25 -9.73
C ILE A 128 -13.93 -2.32 -10.50
N CYS A 129 -14.39 -2.72 -11.68
CA CYS A 129 -13.70 -3.73 -12.50
C CYS A 129 -12.28 -3.30 -12.84
N PHE A 130 -12.09 -2.03 -13.19
CA PHE A 130 -10.78 -1.46 -13.49
C PHE A 130 -9.82 -1.50 -12.29
N LEU A 131 -10.27 -1.05 -11.11
CA LEU A 131 -9.47 -1.08 -9.90
C LEU A 131 -9.11 -2.50 -9.46
N VAL A 132 -10.08 -3.42 -9.49
CA VAL A 132 -9.84 -4.84 -9.19
C VAL A 132 -8.82 -5.43 -10.15
N ALA A 133 -8.92 -5.13 -11.45
CA ALA A 133 -7.95 -5.60 -12.44
C ALA A 133 -6.54 -5.07 -12.15
N ILE A 134 -6.37 -3.77 -11.84
CA ILE A 134 -5.08 -3.19 -11.47
C ILE A 134 -4.51 -3.90 -10.23
N ILE A 135 -5.31 -4.04 -9.18
CA ILE A 135 -4.87 -4.67 -7.93
C ILE A 135 -4.39 -6.11 -8.20
N VAL A 136 -5.19 -6.91 -8.89
CA VAL A 136 -4.87 -8.32 -9.18
C VAL A 136 -3.62 -8.44 -10.06
N ILE A 137 -3.52 -7.65 -11.11
CA ILE A 137 -2.36 -7.66 -12.02
C ILE A 137 -1.10 -7.22 -11.25
N THR A 138 -1.17 -6.15 -10.48
CA THR A 138 -0.01 -5.65 -9.72
C THR A 138 0.46 -6.66 -8.67
N ILE A 139 -0.47 -7.32 -7.96
CA ILE A 139 -0.13 -8.42 -7.02
C ILE A 139 0.57 -9.55 -7.77
N ALA A 140 0.00 -10.04 -8.88
CA ALA A 140 0.55 -11.15 -9.64
C ALA A 140 1.95 -10.83 -10.19
N VAL A 141 2.12 -9.66 -10.81
CA VAL A 141 3.42 -9.19 -11.33
C VAL A 141 4.44 -9.07 -10.21
N THR A 142 4.05 -8.48 -9.06
CA THR A 142 4.95 -8.34 -7.91
C THR A 142 5.45 -9.68 -7.40
N ILE A 143 4.55 -10.66 -7.24
CA ILE A 143 4.92 -12.01 -6.79
C ILE A 143 5.90 -12.67 -7.79
N ILE A 144 5.63 -12.58 -9.08
CA ILE A 144 6.49 -13.15 -10.13
C ILE A 144 7.87 -12.49 -10.11
N VAL A 145 7.92 -11.15 -10.04
CA VAL A 145 9.17 -10.38 -10.02
C VAL A 145 9.99 -10.70 -8.78
N VAL A 146 9.37 -10.73 -7.59
CA VAL A 146 10.04 -11.07 -6.32
C VAL A 146 10.61 -12.49 -6.37
N LYS A 147 9.82 -13.49 -6.79
CA LYS A 147 10.29 -14.88 -6.92
C LYS A 147 11.48 -14.99 -7.90
N LYS A 148 11.39 -14.35 -9.07
CA LYS A 148 12.47 -14.34 -10.06
C LYS A 148 13.75 -13.69 -9.52
N ARG A 149 13.63 -12.64 -8.69
CA ARG A 149 14.76 -11.95 -8.08
C ARG A 149 15.41 -12.78 -6.98
N ILE A 150 14.62 -13.45 -6.14
CA ILE A 150 15.13 -14.39 -5.14
C ILE A 150 15.94 -15.49 -5.85
N GLY A 151 15.37 -16.14 -6.86
CA GLY A 151 16.06 -17.19 -7.63
C GLY A 151 17.39 -16.75 -8.23
N LYS A 152 17.49 -15.49 -8.68
CA LYS A 152 18.74 -14.91 -9.22
C LYS A 152 19.75 -14.43 -8.15
N GLY A 153 19.48 -14.60 -6.86
CA GLY A 153 20.32 -14.10 -5.78
C GLY A 153 20.47 -12.56 -5.77
N PHE A 154 19.45 -11.87 -6.29
CA PHE A 154 19.50 -10.43 -6.47
C PHE A 154 19.67 -9.66 -5.15
N TYR A 155 19.03 -10.10 -4.08
CA TYR A 155 19.08 -9.48 -2.76
C TYR A 155 20.42 -9.72 -2.03
N GLN A 156 21.17 -10.79 -2.39
CA GLN A 156 22.52 -11.05 -1.89
C GLN A 156 23.54 -10.04 -2.44
N LYS A 157 23.40 -9.67 -3.72
CA LYS A 157 24.34 -8.79 -4.44
C LYS A 157 24.11 -7.31 -4.16
N ASN A 158 22.94 -6.95 -3.71
CA ASN A 158 22.47 -5.56 -3.70
C ASN A 158 21.70 -5.25 -2.41
N LYS A 159 22.43 -4.91 -1.36
CA LYS A 159 21.84 -4.58 -0.05
C LYS A 159 20.89 -3.33 -0.06
N ASP A 160 21.03 -2.44 -1.06
CA ASP A 160 20.37 -1.12 -1.09
C ASP A 160 19.27 -0.97 -2.17
N ILE A 161 18.70 -2.06 -2.67
CA ILE A 161 17.92 -2.00 -3.92
C ILE A 161 16.44 -1.73 -3.75
N GLY A 162 15.90 -1.73 -2.55
CA GLY A 162 14.48 -1.41 -2.35
C GLY A 162 14.01 -0.17 -3.12
N THR A 163 14.82 0.88 -3.12
CA THR A 163 14.55 2.13 -3.84
C THR A 163 14.66 2.04 -5.36
N LYS A 164 15.59 1.23 -5.90
CA LYS A 164 15.76 1.11 -7.36
C LYS A 164 14.65 0.30 -8.04
N THR A 165 14.18 -0.75 -7.37
CA THR A 165 13.06 -1.57 -7.86
C THR A 165 11.78 -0.78 -8.02
N MET A 166 11.48 0.08 -7.06
CA MET A 166 10.32 0.93 -7.09
C MET A 166 10.36 1.97 -8.20
N ARG A 167 11.54 2.51 -8.53
CA ARG A 167 11.67 3.43 -9.67
C ARG A 167 11.33 2.77 -11.00
N TYR A 168 11.65 1.50 -11.19
CA TYR A 168 11.38 0.79 -12.46
C TYR A 168 9.95 0.28 -12.60
N LEU A 169 9.32 -0.20 -11.52
CA LEU A 169 7.91 -0.58 -11.54
C LEU A 169 7.02 0.65 -11.71
N GLY A 170 7.28 1.73 -10.94
CA GLY A 170 6.48 2.95 -11.02
C GLY A 170 6.60 3.69 -12.35
N SER A 171 7.75 3.67 -13.04
CA SER A 171 7.89 4.43 -14.29
C SER A 171 7.19 3.78 -15.49
N GLY A 172 7.20 2.45 -15.59
CA GLY A 172 6.56 1.74 -16.71
C GLY A 172 5.03 1.75 -16.61
N SER A 173 4.52 1.44 -15.41
CA SER A 173 3.08 1.48 -15.13
C SER A 173 2.55 2.91 -15.22
N PHE A 174 3.29 3.89 -14.73
CA PHE A 174 2.93 5.30 -14.81
C PHE A 174 2.65 5.77 -16.23
N ILE A 175 3.53 5.47 -17.17
CA ILE A 175 3.35 5.87 -18.58
C ILE A 175 2.11 5.18 -19.18
N ALA A 176 1.90 3.88 -18.92
CA ALA A 176 0.74 3.15 -19.42
C ALA A 176 -0.58 3.68 -18.85
N ILE A 177 -0.60 3.98 -17.55
CA ILE A 177 -1.76 4.54 -16.87
C ILE A 177 -2.04 5.97 -17.35
N MET A 178 -1.01 6.81 -17.51
CA MET A 178 -1.16 8.17 -18.05
C MET A 178 -1.75 8.17 -19.46
N LEU A 179 -1.28 7.25 -20.34
CA LEU A 179 -1.83 7.12 -21.67
C LEU A 179 -3.27 6.64 -21.66
N PHE A 180 -3.63 5.71 -20.75
CA PHE A 180 -4.99 5.22 -20.59
C PHE A 180 -5.92 6.30 -20.07
N ILE A 181 -5.55 7.03 -19.00
CA ILE A 181 -6.35 8.14 -18.47
C ILE A 181 -6.49 9.25 -19.50
N LYS A 182 -5.42 9.62 -20.20
CA LYS A 182 -5.47 10.60 -21.28
C LYS A 182 -6.47 10.19 -22.38
N SER A 183 -6.59 8.90 -22.70
CA SER A 183 -7.54 8.39 -23.67
C SER A 183 -9.01 8.48 -23.21
N ILE A 184 -9.26 8.44 -21.90
CA ILE A 184 -10.61 8.51 -21.33
C ILE A 184 -11.04 9.98 -21.08
N VAL A 185 -10.11 10.85 -20.70
CA VAL A 185 -10.36 12.22 -20.19
C VAL A 185 -10.08 13.30 -21.24
N ILE A 186 -9.83 12.92 -22.50
CA ILE A 186 -9.43 13.85 -23.60
C ILE A 186 -10.40 15.03 -23.83
N ASN A 187 -11.60 15.01 -23.26
CA ASN A 187 -12.62 16.05 -23.49
C ASN A 187 -12.89 16.98 -22.28
N SER A 188 -12.14 16.90 -21.18
CA SER A 188 -12.38 17.75 -20.02
C SER A 188 -11.28 18.79 -19.81
N GLU A 189 -11.67 20.01 -19.48
CA GLU A 189 -10.78 21.10 -19.02
C GLU A 189 -10.06 20.78 -17.69
N ALA A 190 -10.19 19.55 -17.19
CA ALA A 190 -9.76 19.11 -15.86
C ALA A 190 -8.33 18.53 -15.85
N ASP A 191 -7.33 19.27 -16.34
CA ASP A 191 -5.91 18.85 -16.22
C ASP A 191 -5.49 18.55 -14.77
N GLY A 192 -6.04 19.30 -13.81
CA GLY A 192 -5.78 19.11 -12.39
C GLY A 192 -6.35 17.80 -11.81
N LEU A 193 -7.59 17.45 -12.18
CA LEU A 193 -8.23 16.21 -11.74
C LEU A 193 -7.52 14.97 -12.32
N THR A 194 -7.14 15.04 -13.59
CA THR A 194 -6.38 13.98 -14.25
C THR A 194 -5.04 13.73 -13.56
N LEU A 195 -4.30 14.80 -13.23
CA LEU A 195 -3.04 14.69 -12.50
C LEU A 195 -3.25 14.05 -11.12
N PHE A 196 -4.31 14.45 -10.40
CA PHE A 196 -4.61 13.91 -9.09
C PHE A 196 -4.96 12.41 -9.14
N ILE A 197 -5.78 11.97 -10.09
CA ILE A 197 -6.08 10.56 -10.32
C ILE A 197 -4.80 9.77 -10.64
N CYS A 198 -3.91 10.31 -11.46
CA CYS A 198 -2.61 9.69 -11.74
C CYS A 198 -1.76 9.52 -10.48
N MET A 199 -1.71 10.52 -9.61
CA MET A 199 -1.00 10.45 -8.33
C MET A 199 -1.60 9.37 -7.42
N LEU A 200 -2.93 9.25 -7.36
CA LEU A 200 -3.60 8.20 -6.61
C LEU A 200 -3.30 6.80 -7.15
N LEU A 201 -3.25 6.63 -8.48
CA LEU A 201 -2.88 5.36 -9.11
C LEU A 201 -1.45 4.95 -8.78
N ILE A 202 -0.50 5.88 -8.83
CA ILE A 202 0.89 5.62 -8.43
C ILE A 202 0.96 5.22 -6.95
N ALA A 203 0.26 5.94 -6.10
CA ALA A 203 0.21 5.65 -4.67
C ALA A 203 -0.41 4.27 -4.40
N LEU A 204 -1.46 3.91 -5.16
CA LEU A 204 -2.10 2.60 -5.09
C LEU A 204 -1.13 1.47 -5.48
N GLU A 205 -0.49 1.55 -6.66
CA GLU A 205 0.46 0.53 -7.12
C GLU A 205 1.64 0.38 -6.16
N PHE A 206 2.22 1.50 -5.72
CA PHE A 206 3.30 1.51 -4.74
C PHE A 206 2.91 0.81 -3.44
N SER A 207 1.71 1.09 -2.94
CA SER A 207 1.20 0.49 -1.71
C SER A 207 0.95 -1.01 -1.87
N ILE A 208 0.44 -1.46 -3.03
CA ILE A 208 0.24 -2.88 -3.34
C ILE A 208 1.59 -3.61 -3.35
N VAL A 209 2.59 -3.07 -4.05
CA VAL A 209 3.92 -3.68 -4.14
C VAL A 209 4.53 -3.86 -2.75
N LEU A 210 4.45 -2.83 -1.90
CA LEU A 210 4.98 -2.91 -0.54
C LEU A 210 4.20 -3.88 0.35
N ALA A 211 2.88 -3.84 0.32
CA ALA A 211 2.06 -4.78 1.06
C ALA A 211 2.41 -6.23 0.72
N VAL A 212 2.45 -6.55 -0.59
CA VAL A 212 2.79 -7.89 -1.09
C VAL A 212 4.20 -8.30 -0.68
N GLU A 213 5.18 -7.39 -0.78
CA GLU A 213 6.57 -7.69 -0.39
C GLU A 213 6.69 -8.03 1.10
N TYR A 214 6.06 -7.25 1.99
CA TYR A 214 6.07 -7.53 3.42
C TYR A 214 5.32 -8.82 3.78
N PHE A 215 4.18 -9.11 3.14
CA PHE A 215 3.49 -10.39 3.34
C PHE A 215 4.31 -11.59 2.86
N LEU A 216 5.03 -11.46 1.73
CA LEU A 216 5.92 -12.51 1.25
C LEU A 216 7.10 -12.76 2.20
N LYS A 217 7.68 -11.70 2.77
CA LYS A 217 8.75 -11.81 3.77
C LYS A 217 8.28 -12.55 5.02
N LEU A 218 7.11 -12.20 5.55
CA LEU A 218 6.51 -12.90 6.68
C LEU A 218 6.19 -14.36 6.36
N LYS A 219 5.62 -14.61 5.17
CA LYS A 219 5.31 -15.96 4.72
C LYS A 219 6.58 -16.82 4.64
N TYR A 220 7.61 -16.31 3.96
CA TYR A 220 8.85 -17.07 3.78
C TYR A 220 9.66 -17.22 5.08
N ALA A 221 9.66 -16.22 5.95
CA ALA A 221 10.27 -16.34 7.27
C ALA A 221 9.69 -17.52 8.05
N LYS A 222 8.36 -17.67 8.03
CA LYS A 222 7.66 -18.78 8.67
C LYS A 222 7.86 -20.12 7.96
N GLU A 223 7.74 -20.13 6.61
CA GLU A 223 7.79 -21.36 5.79
C GLU A 223 9.17 -22.03 5.81
N TYR A 224 10.24 -21.21 5.89
CA TYR A 224 11.63 -21.69 5.86
C TYR A 224 12.33 -21.63 7.22
N GLU A 225 11.61 -21.32 8.29
CA GLU A 225 12.17 -21.17 9.67
C GLU A 225 13.31 -20.14 9.72
N LEU A 226 13.10 -18.99 9.09
CA LEU A 226 14.07 -17.89 8.97
C LEU A 226 13.62 -16.64 9.75
N GLU A 227 12.87 -16.81 10.83
CA GLU A 227 12.34 -15.68 11.62
C GLU A 227 13.45 -14.82 12.25
N ASP A 228 14.61 -15.42 12.55
CA ASP A 228 15.81 -14.73 13.07
C ASP A 228 16.40 -13.71 12.08
N TYR A 229 16.10 -13.84 10.79
CA TYR A 229 16.52 -12.88 9.76
C TYR A 229 15.56 -11.69 9.60
N LEU A 230 14.43 -11.71 10.32
CA LEU A 230 13.55 -10.55 10.39
C LEU A 230 14.27 -9.44 11.16
N PRO A 231 14.37 -8.26 10.58
CA PRO A 231 15.15 -7.19 11.18
C PRO A 231 14.49 -6.65 12.43
N THR A 232 15.27 -6.52 13.47
CA THR A 232 14.89 -5.86 14.71
C THR A 232 15.27 -4.40 14.63
N ARG A 233 14.32 -3.50 14.95
CA ARG A 233 14.59 -2.06 15.11
C ARG A 233 14.61 -1.73 16.59
N PRO A 234 15.52 -0.86 17.01
CA PRO A 234 15.50 -0.40 18.39
C PRO A 234 14.17 0.26 18.71
N HIS A 235 13.71 0.11 19.94
CA HIS A 235 12.53 0.82 20.45
C HIS A 235 12.78 2.33 20.40
N PRO A 236 11.77 3.20 20.13
CA PRO A 236 11.96 4.65 20.05
C PRO A 236 12.64 5.27 21.25
N SER A 237 12.47 4.71 22.46
CA SER A 237 13.18 5.13 23.67
C SER A 237 14.70 4.99 23.59
N GLU A 238 15.21 4.17 22.64
CA GLU A 238 16.63 3.96 22.40
C GLU A 238 17.21 4.95 21.37
N TYR A 239 16.35 5.67 20.63
CA TYR A 239 16.77 6.75 19.73
C TYR A 239 17.10 8.03 20.51
N THR A 240 18.26 8.03 21.19
CA THR A 240 18.75 9.23 21.92
C THR A 240 19.24 10.37 21.01
N GLY A 241 19.15 10.22 19.68
CA GLY A 241 19.69 11.14 18.69
C GLY A 241 18.74 12.26 18.20
N TRP A 242 17.47 12.28 18.65
CA TRP A 242 16.50 13.33 18.29
C TRP A 242 16.04 14.08 19.55
N ARG A 243 16.96 14.82 20.13
CA ARG A 243 16.64 15.90 21.08
C ARG A 243 17.02 17.24 20.48
#